data_1cd6d4cb172700099429a572041dd237
#
_entry.id   1cd6d4cb172700099429a572041dd237
#
_cell.length_a   1.000
_cell.length_b   1.000
_cell.length_c   1.000
_cell.angle_alpha   90.00
_cell.angle_beta   90.00
_cell.angle_gamma   90.00
#
_symmetry.space_group_name_H-M   'P 1'
#
loop_
_entity.id
_entity.type
_entity.pdbx_description
1 polymer ?
#
loop_
_entity_poly.entity_id
_entity_poly.type
_entity_poly.pdbx_seq_one_letter_code
_entity_poly.pdbx_strand_id
1 'polypeptide(L)'
;MKLKFVLITLFICAISFAQTKGTVTGTLLDKESKNQPLPFANVLIKGTTIGVNTDIDGKYSINLAAGNYTIQFSFVGYENIEMPITVKANETLVINKTLGSGNYTLKDVVVKAKASREKETAILLDQKNAVQIKQAIGAEELSRKGISDVAAAVTKISGISKQESSGSVFVRGLGDRYNITTLNGLPLPSNNPSNKNIMLDIFSTDIVESIGISKTFESQNYADFGGAKIDIVSKKMNGKSFVQVGTSIGANTNVLNVDDFYLQDGPSYSGFKTVTAPSDTSLPSNFSTSWDRKKSDRTLNNNFGISGGKKFSFGKESSIGTFITASFDTDSKYIEGYDRGSVNAQGDIYVDYYKKSNKYNTNSTVMGTADYKINSKNSILFTSLFLNSTAVILEAVNFKRVSSTPGNFAIISASSWALA
;
A
#
# COMPACT_ATOMS: atom_id res chain seq x y z
N MET A 1 52.70 -16.82 -36.67
CA MET A 1 52.10 -16.50 -35.35
C MET A 1 50.68 -17.07 -35.18
N LYS A 2 49.84 -17.08 -36.20
CA LYS A 2 48.43 -17.53 -36.11
C LYS A 2 48.27 -19.00 -35.75
N LEU A 3 49.15 -19.92 -36.22
CA LEU A 3 49.07 -21.36 -35.94
C LEU A 3 49.37 -21.70 -34.47
N LYS A 4 50.31 -20.98 -33.81
CA LYS A 4 50.63 -21.18 -32.39
C LYS A 4 49.47 -20.71 -31.47
N PHE A 5 48.74 -19.70 -31.87
CA PHE A 5 47.56 -19.20 -31.13
C PHE A 5 46.43 -20.22 -31.19
N VAL A 6 46.17 -20.84 -32.34
CA VAL A 6 45.14 -21.87 -32.53
C VAL A 6 45.47 -23.10 -31.71
N LEU A 7 46.75 -23.51 -31.62
CA LEU A 7 47.16 -24.66 -30.81
C LEU A 7 47.04 -24.41 -29.30
N ILE A 8 47.29 -23.18 -28.82
CA ILE A 8 47.08 -22.79 -27.42
C ILE A 8 45.60 -22.76 -27.08
N THR A 9 44.73 -22.23 -27.98
CA THR A 9 43.29 -22.20 -27.78
C THR A 9 42.70 -23.63 -27.76
N LEU A 10 43.20 -24.52 -28.60
CA LEU A 10 42.76 -25.92 -28.61
C LEU A 10 43.17 -26.66 -27.33
N PHE A 11 44.37 -26.34 -26.78
CA PHE A 11 44.87 -26.93 -25.53
C PHE A 11 44.08 -26.45 -24.31
N ILE A 12 43.63 -25.20 -24.28
CA ILE A 12 42.78 -24.64 -23.22
C ILE A 12 41.37 -25.27 -23.25
N CYS A 13 40.82 -25.55 -24.41
CA CYS A 13 39.53 -26.25 -24.55
C CYS A 13 39.59 -27.72 -24.07
N ALA A 14 40.74 -28.39 -24.17
CA ALA A 14 40.89 -29.78 -23.74
C ALA A 14 40.88 -29.95 -22.21
N ILE A 15 41.21 -28.90 -21.45
CA ILE A 15 41.24 -28.94 -19.96
C ILE A 15 39.84 -28.79 -19.34
N SER A 16 38.83 -28.32 -20.11
CA SER A 16 37.49 -28.02 -19.60
C SER A 16 36.57 -29.21 -19.37
N PHE A 17 36.95 -30.45 -19.72
CA PHE A 17 36.03 -31.60 -19.67
C PHE A 17 36.26 -32.59 -18.51
N ALA A 18 37.08 -32.28 -17.53
CA ALA A 18 37.38 -33.23 -16.44
C ALA A 18 36.66 -32.91 -15.12
N GLN A 19 35.37 -32.55 -15.16
CA GLN A 19 34.58 -32.60 -13.94
C GLN A 19 34.10 -34.03 -13.66
N THR A 20 34.96 -34.81 -13.04
CA THR A 20 34.62 -36.15 -12.56
C THR A 20 33.61 -36.03 -11.41
N LYS A 21 32.45 -36.66 -11.58
CA LYS A 21 31.38 -36.67 -10.59
C LYS A 21 31.63 -37.76 -9.55
N GLY A 22 31.27 -37.52 -8.30
CA GLY A 22 31.10 -38.54 -7.28
C GLY A 22 29.61 -38.85 -7.09
N THR A 23 29.31 -39.98 -6.52
CA THR A 23 27.94 -40.43 -6.23
C THR A 23 27.72 -40.43 -4.73
N VAL A 24 26.62 -39.81 -4.28
CA VAL A 24 26.14 -39.90 -2.90
C VAL A 24 24.90 -40.80 -2.91
N THR A 25 24.95 -41.89 -2.14
CA THR A 25 23.83 -42.86 -2.07
C THR A 25 23.58 -43.25 -0.62
N GLY A 26 22.46 -43.87 -0.37
CA GLY A 26 22.11 -44.36 0.97
C GLY A 26 20.67 -44.75 1.10
N THR A 27 20.28 -45.12 2.32
CA THR A 27 18.93 -45.51 2.67
C THR A 27 18.44 -44.67 3.83
N LEU A 28 17.21 -44.16 3.72
CA LEU A 28 16.50 -43.47 4.78
C LEU A 28 15.52 -44.44 5.46
N LEU A 29 15.55 -44.43 6.78
CA LEU A 29 14.73 -45.28 7.62
C LEU A 29 13.78 -44.44 8.48
N ASP A 30 12.64 -44.98 8.82
CA ASP A 30 11.64 -44.40 9.69
C ASP A 30 11.82 -44.90 11.13
N LYS A 31 12.14 -44.01 12.06
CA LYS A 31 12.28 -44.33 13.49
C LYS A 31 10.95 -44.75 14.13
N GLU A 32 9.85 -44.17 13.69
CA GLU A 32 8.50 -44.44 14.24
C GLU A 32 8.01 -45.82 13.81
N SER A 33 8.39 -46.26 12.63
CA SER A 33 7.99 -47.54 12.05
C SER A 33 9.06 -48.64 12.27
N LYS A 34 9.75 -48.65 13.42
CA LYS A 34 10.77 -49.63 13.78
C LYS A 34 11.92 -49.77 12.74
N ASN A 35 12.40 -48.63 12.24
CA ASN A 35 13.46 -48.53 11.24
C ASN A 35 13.11 -49.20 9.89
N GLN A 36 11.87 -49.18 9.50
CA GLN A 36 11.49 -49.57 8.14
C GLN A 36 11.96 -48.52 7.10
N PRO A 37 12.15 -48.92 5.82
CA PRO A 37 12.46 -47.99 4.77
C PRO A 37 11.47 -46.82 4.71
N LEU A 38 11.98 -45.58 4.54
CA LEU A 38 11.15 -44.38 4.42
C LEU A 38 11.03 -43.99 2.93
N PRO A 39 9.95 -44.34 2.26
CA PRO A 39 9.73 -44.01 0.85
C PRO A 39 9.35 -42.53 0.66
N PHE A 40 9.71 -41.99 -0.49
CA PHE A 40 9.37 -40.66 -0.95
C PHE A 40 9.86 -39.50 -0.05
N ALA A 41 10.86 -39.76 0.80
CA ALA A 41 11.52 -38.70 1.55
C ALA A 41 12.40 -37.87 0.61
N ASN A 42 12.42 -36.56 0.83
CA ASN A 42 13.18 -35.62 0.00
C ASN A 42 14.62 -35.51 0.49
N VAL A 43 15.58 -35.68 -0.42
CA VAL A 43 17.01 -35.53 -0.21
C VAL A 43 17.50 -34.38 -1.09
N LEU A 44 17.90 -33.27 -0.48
CA LEU A 44 18.26 -32.03 -1.16
C LEU A 44 19.67 -31.59 -0.81
N ILE A 45 20.39 -31.04 -1.77
CA ILE A 45 21.66 -30.35 -1.52
C ILE A 45 21.37 -28.89 -1.23
N LYS A 46 21.58 -28.49 0.02
CA LYS A 46 21.23 -27.13 0.53
C LYS A 46 21.93 -26.05 -0.29
N GLY A 47 21.13 -25.03 -0.69
CA GLY A 47 21.62 -23.93 -1.52
C GLY A 47 21.66 -24.21 -3.02
N THR A 48 21.17 -25.37 -3.46
CA THR A 48 21.07 -25.76 -4.88
C THR A 48 19.65 -26.25 -5.20
N THR A 49 19.39 -26.48 -6.49
CA THR A 49 18.16 -27.14 -6.97
C THR A 49 18.32 -28.65 -7.14
N ILE A 50 19.44 -29.21 -6.70
CA ILE A 50 19.77 -30.64 -6.89
C ILE A 50 19.19 -31.44 -5.73
N GLY A 51 18.24 -32.31 -6.02
CA GLY A 51 17.62 -33.19 -5.04
C GLY A 51 16.92 -34.37 -5.71
N VAL A 52 16.64 -35.40 -4.92
CA VAL A 52 15.90 -36.60 -5.32
C VAL A 52 14.98 -37.03 -4.18
N ASN A 53 13.97 -37.83 -4.50
CA ASN A 53 13.18 -38.53 -3.49
C ASN A 53 13.68 -39.96 -3.34
N THR A 54 13.52 -40.52 -2.14
CA THR A 54 13.77 -41.94 -1.92
C THR A 54 12.77 -42.82 -2.67
N ASP A 55 13.19 -43.96 -3.13
CA ASP A 55 12.34 -44.99 -3.71
C ASP A 55 11.49 -45.72 -2.65
N ILE A 56 10.73 -46.73 -3.07
CA ILE A 56 9.89 -47.56 -2.19
C ILE A 56 10.69 -48.35 -1.11
N ASP A 57 11.96 -48.58 -1.35
CA ASP A 57 12.89 -49.22 -0.41
C ASP A 57 13.67 -48.18 0.43
N GLY A 58 13.28 -46.91 0.38
CA GLY A 58 13.94 -45.83 1.09
C GLY A 58 15.32 -45.44 0.54
N LYS A 59 15.74 -45.94 -0.63
CA LYS A 59 17.05 -45.70 -1.22
C LYS A 59 17.07 -44.44 -2.07
N TYR A 60 18.21 -43.77 -2.09
CA TYR A 60 18.45 -42.61 -2.94
C TYR A 60 19.83 -42.61 -3.56
N SER A 61 20.01 -41.89 -4.67
CA SER A 61 21.31 -41.72 -5.34
C SER A 61 21.37 -40.38 -6.03
N ILE A 62 22.41 -39.58 -5.75
CA ILE A 62 22.62 -38.23 -6.30
C ILE A 62 24.07 -38.18 -6.86
N ASN A 63 24.20 -37.71 -8.10
CA ASN A 63 25.51 -37.48 -8.72
C ASN A 63 25.89 -35.99 -8.58
N LEU A 64 27.03 -35.71 -7.95
CA LEU A 64 27.55 -34.39 -7.68
C LEU A 64 28.97 -34.23 -8.20
N ALA A 65 29.34 -32.99 -8.57
CA ALA A 65 30.77 -32.69 -8.79
C ALA A 65 31.55 -32.83 -7.47
N ALA A 66 32.85 -33.09 -7.55
CA ALA A 66 33.67 -33.09 -6.36
C ALA A 66 33.66 -31.77 -5.64
N GLY A 67 33.39 -31.75 -4.32
CA GLY A 67 33.27 -30.54 -3.53
C GLY A 67 32.65 -30.77 -2.15
N ASN A 68 32.55 -29.71 -1.37
CA ASN A 68 31.90 -29.70 -0.06
C ASN A 68 30.46 -29.23 -0.18
N TYR A 69 29.53 -30.00 0.37
CA TYR A 69 28.09 -29.72 0.31
C TYR A 69 27.45 -29.92 1.69
N THR A 70 26.26 -29.43 1.86
CA THR A 70 25.38 -29.78 2.97
C THR A 70 24.19 -30.53 2.40
N ILE A 71 24.02 -31.78 2.76
CA ILE A 71 22.85 -32.57 2.38
C ILE A 71 21.77 -32.42 3.44
N GLN A 72 20.53 -32.27 3.00
CA GLN A 72 19.36 -32.15 3.85
C GLN A 72 18.37 -33.28 3.53
N PHE A 73 17.96 -33.95 4.58
CA PHE A 73 16.93 -35.00 4.53
C PHE A 73 15.63 -34.43 5.16
N SER A 74 14.53 -34.54 4.46
CA SER A 74 13.24 -34.05 4.94
C SER A 74 12.10 -34.97 4.53
N PHE A 75 11.12 -35.08 5.42
CA PHE A 75 9.87 -35.80 5.19
C PHE A 75 8.72 -35.12 5.95
N VAL A 76 7.50 -35.21 5.43
CA VAL A 76 6.34 -34.51 6.03
C VAL A 76 6.07 -35.07 7.43
N GLY A 77 6.12 -34.21 8.45
CA GLY A 77 5.92 -34.58 9.85
C GLY A 77 7.17 -35.03 10.60
N TYR A 78 8.34 -35.04 9.95
CA TYR A 78 9.62 -35.45 10.53
C TYR A 78 10.58 -34.28 10.71
N GLU A 79 11.55 -34.42 11.61
CA GLU A 79 12.61 -33.45 11.79
C GLU A 79 13.57 -33.44 10.59
N ASN A 80 13.89 -32.26 10.07
CA ASN A 80 14.86 -32.12 9.00
C ASN A 80 16.29 -32.36 9.56
N ILE A 81 17.02 -33.24 8.95
CA ILE A 81 18.42 -33.51 9.29
C ILE A 81 19.33 -32.87 8.24
N GLU A 82 20.22 -32.02 8.67
CA GLU A 82 21.27 -31.42 7.83
C GLU A 82 22.63 -31.93 8.23
N MET A 83 23.49 -32.21 7.24
CA MET A 83 24.80 -32.77 7.47
C MET A 83 25.78 -32.28 6.41
N PRO A 84 26.97 -31.79 6.80
CA PRO A 84 28.03 -31.48 5.86
C PRO A 84 28.63 -32.77 5.28
N ILE A 85 28.88 -32.79 3.97
CA ILE A 85 29.48 -33.90 3.25
C ILE A 85 30.60 -33.41 2.32
N THR A 86 31.61 -34.25 2.08
CA THR A 86 32.65 -34.01 1.09
C THR A 86 32.56 -35.09 0.00
N VAL A 87 32.25 -34.67 -1.21
CA VAL A 87 32.15 -35.56 -2.37
C VAL A 87 33.50 -35.55 -3.10
N LYS A 88 34.08 -36.73 -3.30
CA LYS A 88 35.28 -36.88 -4.09
C LYS A 88 34.96 -37.47 -5.46
N ALA A 89 35.80 -37.13 -6.42
CA ALA A 89 35.65 -37.60 -7.79
C ALA A 89 35.77 -39.12 -7.89
N ASN A 90 34.87 -39.77 -8.64
CA ASN A 90 34.82 -41.21 -8.85
C ASN A 90 34.66 -42.05 -7.58
N GLU A 91 34.27 -41.44 -6.45
CA GLU A 91 33.95 -42.16 -5.21
C GLU A 91 32.44 -42.20 -4.99
N THR A 92 32.00 -43.30 -4.35
CA THR A 92 30.62 -43.41 -3.88
C THR A 92 30.60 -43.21 -2.37
N LEU A 93 29.92 -42.12 -1.92
CA LEU A 93 29.71 -41.83 -0.51
C LEU A 93 28.37 -42.41 -0.08
N VAL A 94 28.39 -43.36 0.85
CA VAL A 94 27.17 -43.99 1.37
C VAL A 94 26.76 -43.32 2.67
N ILE A 95 25.53 -42.78 2.72
CA ILE A 95 25.00 -42.13 3.91
C ILE A 95 23.62 -42.69 4.21
N ASN A 96 23.52 -43.46 5.26
CA ASN A 96 22.27 -43.98 5.79
C ASN A 96 21.81 -43.10 6.98
N LYS A 97 20.55 -42.73 7.03
CA LYS A 97 19.99 -41.94 8.11
C LYS A 97 18.62 -42.44 8.50
N THR A 98 18.28 -42.27 9.77
CA THR A 98 16.95 -42.53 10.31
C THR A 98 16.30 -41.20 10.64
N LEU A 99 15.15 -40.91 10.04
CA LEU A 99 14.32 -39.77 10.37
C LEU A 99 13.30 -40.21 11.42
N GLY A 100 12.94 -39.31 12.31
CA GLY A 100 11.88 -39.49 13.30
C GLY A 100 11.06 -38.24 13.46
N SER A 101 9.85 -38.42 14.01
CA SER A 101 9.07 -37.28 14.45
C SER A 101 9.86 -36.53 15.52
N GLY A 102 10.31 -35.33 15.20
CA GLY A 102 10.90 -34.46 16.20
C GLY A 102 9.85 -34.19 17.27
N ASN A 103 10.22 -34.40 18.53
CA ASN A 103 9.52 -33.71 19.61
C ASN A 103 9.71 -32.23 19.33
N TYR A 104 8.76 -31.60 18.62
CA TYR A 104 8.62 -30.17 18.60
C TYR A 104 8.23 -29.75 20.03
N THR A 105 9.19 -29.68 20.93
CA THR A 105 9.15 -28.60 21.88
C THR A 105 9.21 -27.37 21.00
N LEU A 106 8.07 -26.74 20.80
CA LEU A 106 8.01 -25.39 20.30
C LEU A 106 8.90 -24.59 21.24
N LYS A 107 10.20 -24.51 20.96
CA LYS A 107 10.95 -23.34 21.38
C LYS A 107 10.12 -22.23 20.83
N ASP A 108 9.51 -21.44 21.70
CA ASP A 108 8.85 -20.22 21.33
C ASP A 108 9.69 -19.61 20.21
N VAL A 109 9.21 -19.75 18.98
CA VAL A 109 9.65 -18.92 17.88
C VAL A 109 9.05 -17.57 18.25
N VAL A 110 9.77 -16.88 19.12
CA VAL A 110 9.57 -15.46 19.29
C VAL A 110 9.87 -14.90 17.92
N VAL A 111 8.84 -14.78 17.10
CA VAL A 111 8.89 -14.04 15.85
C VAL A 111 9.19 -12.61 16.26
N LYS A 112 10.49 -12.31 16.42
CA LYS A 112 11.01 -11.00 16.85
C LYS A 112 10.84 -9.90 15.80
N ALA A 113 10.30 -10.24 14.65
CA ALA A 113 9.86 -9.27 13.66
C ALA A 113 8.34 -9.32 13.59
N LYS A 114 7.65 -8.31 14.12
CA LYS A 114 6.30 -8.01 13.64
C LYS A 114 6.43 -7.84 12.14
N ALA A 115 5.82 -8.74 11.36
CA ALA A 115 5.77 -8.59 9.92
C ALA A 115 5.19 -7.20 9.63
N SER A 116 5.81 -6.45 8.73
CA SER A 116 5.31 -5.14 8.36
C SER A 116 3.89 -5.30 7.82
N ARG A 117 2.95 -4.53 8.33
CA ARG A 117 1.56 -4.49 7.85
C ARG A 117 1.41 -3.92 6.43
N GLU A 118 2.50 -3.55 5.81
CA GLU A 118 2.54 -3.26 4.38
C GLU A 118 2.23 -4.51 3.55
N LYS A 119 2.62 -5.70 4.05
CA LYS A 119 2.45 -6.99 3.37
C LYS A 119 1.06 -7.58 3.57
N GLU A 120 0.48 -8.05 2.49
CA GLU A 120 -0.83 -8.72 2.50
C GLU A 120 -0.87 -9.91 3.47
N THR A 121 0.20 -10.71 3.52
CA THR A 121 0.29 -11.86 4.44
C THR A 121 0.22 -11.47 5.92
N ALA A 122 0.81 -10.33 6.29
CA ALA A 122 0.75 -9.84 7.66
C ALA A 122 -0.66 -9.34 8.02
N ILE A 123 -1.33 -8.69 7.08
CA ILE A 123 -2.71 -8.24 7.23
C ILE A 123 -3.66 -9.42 7.38
N LEU A 124 -3.53 -10.45 6.54
CA LEU A 124 -4.35 -11.66 6.64
C LEU A 124 -4.15 -12.37 7.99
N LEU A 125 -2.93 -12.39 8.49
CA LEU A 125 -2.64 -12.92 9.82
C LEU A 125 -3.27 -12.08 10.94
N ASP A 126 -3.18 -10.76 10.85
CA ASP A 126 -3.84 -9.84 11.79
C ASP A 126 -5.37 -10.01 11.74
N GLN A 127 -5.96 -10.17 10.56
CA GLN A 127 -7.40 -10.45 10.40
C GLN A 127 -7.81 -11.79 11.00
N LYS A 128 -7.01 -12.83 10.77
CA LYS A 128 -7.25 -14.18 11.33
C LYS A 128 -7.22 -14.17 12.86
N ASN A 129 -6.33 -13.38 13.46
CA ASN A 129 -6.15 -13.29 14.91
C ASN A 129 -7.05 -12.24 15.56
N ALA A 130 -7.77 -11.44 14.76
CA ALA A 130 -8.68 -10.43 15.28
C ALA A 130 -9.90 -11.08 15.95
N VAL A 131 -10.24 -10.60 17.14
CA VAL A 131 -11.45 -11.02 17.86
C VAL A 131 -12.72 -10.59 17.10
N GLN A 132 -12.62 -9.57 16.28
CA GLN A 132 -13.74 -8.98 15.55
C GLN A 132 -13.47 -8.96 14.04
N ILE A 133 -14.54 -8.88 13.26
CA ILE A 133 -14.47 -8.83 11.81
C ILE A 133 -13.87 -7.49 11.38
N LYS A 134 -12.58 -7.52 11.05
CA LYS A 134 -11.83 -6.40 10.46
C LYS A 134 -11.50 -6.72 9.02
N GLN A 135 -11.58 -5.71 8.17
CA GLN A 135 -11.02 -5.74 6.84
C GLN A 135 -9.86 -4.73 6.79
N ALA A 136 -8.79 -5.07 6.13
CA ALA A 136 -7.68 -4.14 5.99
C ALA A 136 -7.01 -4.29 4.63
N ILE A 137 -6.41 -3.20 4.15
CA ILE A 137 -5.64 -3.14 2.91
C ILE A 137 -4.25 -2.61 3.26
N GLY A 138 -3.20 -3.28 2.80
CA GLY A 138 -1.81 -2.87 3.01
C GLY A 138 -1.24 -2.04 1.87
N ALA A 139 -0.17 -1.30 2.17
CA ALA A 139 0.51 -0.46 1.20
C ALA A 139 0.99 -1.23 -0.05
N GLU A 140 1.43 -2.48 0.10
CA GLU A 140 1.85 -3.33 -1.02
C GLU A 140 0.69 -3.61 -2.00
N GLU A 141 -0.49 -3.92 -1.48
CA GLU A 141 -1.70 -4.12 -2.30
C GLU A 141 -2.14 -2.83 -2.98
N LEU A 142 -2.10 -1.69 -2.28
CA LEU A 142 -2.43 -0.38 -2.83
C LEU A 142 -1.51 -0.01 -3.98
N SER A 143 -0.21 -0.19 -3.80
CA SER A 143 0.80 0.06 -4.84
C SER A 143 0.60 -0.85 -6.06
N ARG A 144 0.37 -2.15 -5.85
CA ARG A 144 0.11 -3.12 -6.93
C ARG A 144 -1.14 -2.78 -7.75
N LYS A 145 -2.15 -2.21 -7.11
CA LYS A 145 -3.40 -1.79 -7.75
C LYS A 145 -3.36 -0.37 -8.33
N GLY A 146 -2.23 0.34 -8.19
CA GLY A 146 -2.07 1.72 -8.69
C GLY A 146 -3.01 2.72 -8.01
N ILE A 147 -3.33 2.52 -6.73
CA ILE A 147 -4.23 3.37 -5.97
C ILE A 147 -3.42 4.49 -5.33
N SER A 148 -3.79 5.74 -5.59
CA SER A 148 -3.05 6.93 -5.16
C SER A 148 -3.53 7.53 -3.85
N ASP A 149 -4.80 7.36 -3.48
CA ASP A 149 -5.42 7.99 -2.32
C ASP A 149 -6.24 7.01 -1.48
N VAL A 150 -6.44 7.36 -0.20
CA VAL A 150 -7.16 6.52 0.77
C VAL A 150 -8.65 6.38 0.42
N ALA A 151 -9.29 7.39 -0.16
CA ALA A 151 -10.70 7.29 -0.53
C ALA A 151 -10.90 6.22 -1.63
N ALA A 152 -10.02 6.20 -2.64
CA ALA A 152 -10.03 5.16 -3.67
C ALA A 152 -9.68 3.78 -3.09
N ALA A 153 -8.78 3.73 -2.10
CA ALA A 153 -8.39 2.49 -1.44
C ALA A 153 -9.57 1.82 -0.71
N VAL A 154 -10.32 2.57 0.08
CA VAL A 154 -11.43 2.01 0.87
C VAL A 154 -12.58 1.52 0.01
N THR A 155 -12.76 2.04 -1.23
CA THR A 155 -13.79 1.53 -2.16
C THR A 155 -13.51 0.13 -2.70
N LYS A 156 -12.29 -0.38 -2.52
CA LYS A 156 -11.97 -1.78 -2.87
C LYS A 156 -12.51 -2.78 -1.85
N ILE A 157 -13.01 -2.28 -0.73
CA ILE A 157 -13.61 -3.09 0.31
C ILE A 157 -15.13 -3.17 0.09
N SER A 158 -15.66 -4.38 0.13
CA SER A 158 -17.11 -4.65 -0.08
C SER A 158 -18.00 -3.77 0.81
N GLY A 159 -19.02 -3.18 0.22
CA GLY A 159 -20.01 -2.34 0.91
C GLY A 159 -19.54 -0.92 1.19
N ILE A 160 -18.48 -0.46 0.52
CA ILE A 160 -18.03 0.93 0.56
C ILE A 160 -18.11 1.53 -0.83
N SER A 161 -18.68 2.71 -0.93
CA SER A 161 -18.76 3.48 -2.17
C SER A 161 -18.25 4.91 -1.94
N LYS A 162 -17.77 5.55 -3.00
CA LYS A 162 -17.30 6.93 -3.01
C LYS A 162 -18.22 7.76 -3.89
N GLN A 163 -18.50 8.96 -3.45
CA GLN A 163 -19.16 9.95 -4.29
C GLN A 163 -18.12 10.70 -5.13
N GLU A 164 -18.21 10.59 -6.44
CA GLU A 164 -17.22 11.17 -7.37
C GLU A 164 -17.10 12.70 -7.26
N SER A 165 -18.21 13.38 -6.97
CA SER A 165 -18.23 14.84 -6.90
C SER A 165 -17.55 15.41 -5.66
N SER A 166 -17.62 14.73 -4.50
CA SER A 166 -17.18 15.25 -3.20
C SER A 166 -16.04 14.44 -2.57
N GLY A 167 -15.72 13.26 -3.09
CA GLY A 167 -14.77 12.36 -2.44
C GLY A 167 -15.31 11.72 -1.14
N SER A 168 -16.55 12.00 -0.76
CA SER A 168 -17.19 11.45 0.44
C SER A 168 -17.37 9.94 0.31
N VAL A 169 -17.15 9.24 1.43
CA VAL A 169 -17.24 7.79 1.49
C VAL A 169 -18.50 7.36 2.22
N PHE A 170 -19.22 6.42 1.62
CA PHE A 170 -20.43 5.81 2.16
C PHE A 170 -20.16 4.36 2.50
N VAL A 171 -20.52 3.95 3.70
CA VAL A 171 -20.42 2.57 4.15
C VAL A 171 -21.81 1.99 4.33
N ARG A 172 -22.18 0.99 3.54
CA ARG A 172 -23.53 0.38 3.53
C ARG A 172 -24.62 1.45 3.33
N GLY A 173 -24.36 2.47 2.51
CA GLY A 173 -25.26 3.59 2.29
C GLY A 173 -25.25 4.66 3.37
N LEU A 174 -24.53 4.46 4.48
CA LEU A 174 -24.40 5.45 5.55
C LEU A 174 -23.23 6.41 5.23
N GLY A 175 -23.54 7.69 5.21
CA GLY A 175 -22.60 8.75 4.86
C GLY A 175 -21.70 9.19 6.02
N ASP A 176 -21.06 10.32 5.83
CA ASP A 176 -20.05 10.90 6.68
C ASP A 176 -20.42 10.93 8.18
N ARG A 177 -21.62 11.37 8.50
CA ARG A 177 -22.08 11.50 9.89
C ARG A 177 -21.99 10.21 10.70
N TYR A 178 -22.11 9.06 10.03
CA TYR A 178 -22.14 7.74 10.65
C TYR A 178 -20.80 7.00 10.63
N ASN A 179 -19.78 7.62 10.07
CA ASN A 179 -18.44 7.05 10.01
C ASN A 179 -17.48 7.74 10.99
N ILE A 180 -16.37 7.07 11.32
CA ILE A 180 -15.28 7.64 12.10
C ILE A 180 -13.98 7.39 11.35
N THR A 181 -13.18 8.45 11.17
CA THR A 181 -11.83 8.36 10.60
C THR A 181 -10.79 8.61 11.70
N THR A 182 -9.81 7.72 11.78
CA THR A 182 -8.71 7.80 12.74
C THR A 182 -7.36 7.68 12.05
N LEU A 183 -6.34 8.31 12.61
CA LEU A 183 -4.94 8.11 12.25
C LEU A 183 -4.22 7.47 13.44
N ASN A 184 -3.66 6.29 13.25
CA ASN A 184 -3.01 5.52 14.32
C ASN A 184 -3.93 5.30 15.55
N GLY A 185 -5.23 5.14 15.31
CA GLY A 185 -6.24 4.96 16.36
C GLY A 185 -6.79 6.25 16.98
N LEU A 186 -6.24 7.42 16.66
CA LEU A 186 -6.69 8.71 17.19
C LEU A 186 -7.62 9.40 16.17
N PRO A 187 -8.73 10.03 16.60
CA PRO A 187 -9.67 10.70 15.71
C PRO A 187 -9.01 11.90 15.02
N LEU A 188 -9.30 12.05 13.74
CA LEU A 188 -8.88 13.20 12.95
C LEU A 188 -9.97 14.27 12.94
N PRO A 189 -9.64 15.55 13.14
CA PRO A 189 -10.58 16.63 12.95
C PRO A 189 -10.95 16.77 11.46
N SER A 190 -12.18 17.16 11.19
CA SER A 190 -12.59 17.47 9.81
C SER A 190 -11.91 18.74 9.31
N ASN A 191 -11.54 18.73 8.05
CA ASN A 191 -11.06 19.91 7.34
C ASN A 191 -12.20 20.75 6.72
N ASN A 192 -13.44 20.27 6.81
CA ASN A 192 -14.63 20.98 6.35
C ASN A 192 -15.64 21.06 7.49
N PRO A 193 -16.07 22.27 7.94
CA PRO A 193 -17.02 22.42 9.04
C PRO A 193 -18.38 21.73 8.80
N SER A 194 -18.76 21.52 7.54
CA SER A 194 -20.00 20.84 7.17
C SER A 194 -19.93 19.32 7.28
N ASN A 195 -18.74 18.76 7.43
CA ASN A 195 -18.50 17.32 7.49
C ASN A 195 -17.99 16.94 8.87
N LYS A 196 -18.35 15.74 9.34
CA LYS A 196 -17.86 15.18 10.60
C LYS A 196 -16.42 14.69 10.47
N ASN A 197 -16.12 14.01 9.35
CA ASN A 197 -14.81 13.41 9.12
C ASN A 197 -14.01 14.19 8.09
N ILE A 198 -12.71 14.04 8.17
CA ILE A 198 -11.79 14.55 7.17
C ILE A 198 -11.99 13.81 5.85
N MET A 199 -11.82 14.50 4.72
CA MET A 199 -11.93 13.91 3.39
C MET A 199 -10.76 12.95 3.17
N LEU A 200 -11.06 11.71 2.78
CA LEU A 200 -10.04 10.65 2.67
C LEU A 200 -9.16 10.76 1.40
N ASP A 201 -9.59 11.50 0.41
CA ASP A 201 -8.86 11.74 -0.84
C ASP A 201 -7.64 12.65 -0.68
N ILE A 202 -7.54 13.37 0.45
CA ILE A 202 -6.36 14.19 0.76
C ILE A 202 -5.17 13.35 1.28
N PHE A 203 -5.40 12.09 1.66
CA PHE A 203 -4.34 11.20 2.13
C PHE A 203 -3.77 10.40 0.98
N SER A 204 -2.54 10.72 0.59
CA SER A 204 -1.78 9.89 -0.35
C SER A 204 -1.47 8.52 0.26
N THR A 205 -1.51 7.46 -0.55
CA THR A 205 -1.09 6.12 -0.12
C THR A 205 0.39 6.03 0.25
N ASP A 206 1.20 7.01 -0.09
CA ASP A 206 2.62 7.06 0.26
C ASP A 206 2.88 7.19 1.75
N ILE A 207 1.94 7.79 2.50
CA ILE A 207 2.03 7.94 3.95
C ILE A 207 1.44 6.75 4.73
N VAL A 208 0.80 5.81 4.02
CA VAL A 208 -0.02 4.76 4.63
C VAL A 208 0.74 3.43 4.69
N GLU A 209 0.83 2.81 5.87
CA GLU A 209 1.27 1.42 6.06
C GLU A 209 0.12 0.45 5.75
N SER A 210 -1.07 0.76 6.30
CA SER A 210 -2.29 -0.01 6.06
C SER A 210 -3.53 0.81 6.41
N ILE A 211 -4.68 0.43 5.88
CA ILE A 211 -5.98 0.99 6.20
C ILE A 211 -6.82 -0.13 6.81
N GLY A 212 -7.19 0.03 8.07
CA GLY A 212 -8.08 -0.89 8.78
C GLY A 212 -9.52 -0.40 8.75
N ILE A 213 -10.47 -1.28 8.47
CA ILE A 213 -11.90 -0.96 8.46
C ILE A 213 -12.65 -1.92 9.35
N SER A 214 -13.30 -1.37 10.37
CA SER A 214 -14.18 -2.09 11.27
C SER A 214 -15.61 -1.62 11.03
N LYS A 215 -16.49 -2.58 10.67
CA LYS A 215 -17.93 -2.34 10.40
C LYS A 215 -18.81 -2.78 11.55
N THR A 216 -18.19 -3.21 12.64
CA THR A 216 -18.84 -3.64 13.87
C THR A 216 -18.41 -2.73 15.00
N PHE A 217 -19.33 -2.47 15.95
CA PHE A 217 -19.01 -1.69 17.13
C PHE A 217 -17.98 -2.43 18.00
N GLU A 218 -17.01 -1.67 18.48
CA GLU A 218 -16.01 -2.11 19.45
C GLU A 218 -16.09 -1.19 20.68
N SER A 219 -16.00 -1.74 21.90
CA SER A 219 -16.10 -0.97 23.14
C SER A 219 -15.05 0.14 23.28
N GLN A 220 -13.94 0.03 22.55
CA GLN A 220 -12.89 1.05 22.49
C GLN A 220 -13.20 2.19 21.51
N ASN A 221 -14.26 2.07 20.72
CA ASN A 221 -14.65 3.10 19.76
C ASN A 221 -15.64 4.07 20.40
N TYR A 222 -15.73 5.28 19.83
CA TYR A 222 -16.75 6.24 20.20
C TYR A 222 -18.14 5.69 19.83
N ALA A 223 -19.15 6.00 20.66
CA ALA A 223 -20.50 5.49 20.48
C ALA A 223 -21.27 6.14 19.31
N ASP A 224 -20.70 7.16 18.67
CA ASP A 224 -21.35 7.99 17.66
C ASP A 224 -21.14 7.49 16.21
N PHE A 225 -20.84 6.20 16.01
CA PHE A 225 -20.76 5.65 14.67
C PHE A 225 -21.71 4.46 14.45
N GLY A 226 -22.28 4.39 13.23
CA GLY A 226 -23.16 3.31 12.80
C GLY A 226 -22.72 2.67 11.48
N GLY A 227 -21.79 3.28 10.75
CA GLY A 227 -21.28 2.83 9.47
C GLY A 227 -19.99 2.01 9.63
N ALA A 228 -18.86 2.69 9.67
CA ALA A 228 -17.56 2.08 9.93
C ALA A 228 -16.59 3.03 10.63
N LYS A 229 -15.61 2.42 11.32
CA LYS A 229 -14.36 3.07 11.70
C LYS A 229 -13.33 2.76 10.63
N ILE A 230 -12.75 3.81 10.05
CA ILE A 230 -11.67 3.76 9.09
C ILE A 230 -10.41 4.23 9.79
N ASP A 231 -9.46 3.33 10.05
CA ASP A 231 -8.21 3.62 10.73
C ASP A 231 -7.06 3.63 9.74
N ILE A 232 -6.45 4.78 9.54
CA ILE A 232 -5.27 4.96 8.70
C ILE A 232 -4.05 4.73 9.59
N VAL A 233 -3.26 3.71 9.27
CA VAL A 233 -2.00 3.43 9.97
C VAL A 233 -0.87 4.06 9.16
N SER A 234 -0.12 4.97 9.79
CA SER A 234 0.99 5.68 9.13
C SER A 234 2.20 4.76 8.92
N LYS A 235 2.89 4.95 7.78
CA LYS A 235 4.16 4.29 7.52
C LYS A 235 5.20 4.60 8.60
N LYS A 236 5.98 3.58 8.92
CA LYS A 236 7.11 3.68 9.82
C LYS A 236 8.29 2.88 9.28
N MET A 237 9.47 3.21 9.76
CA MET A 237 10.71 2.58 9.31
C MET A 237 10.90 1.20 9.95
N ASN A 238 10.69 0.12 9.19
CA ASN A 238 10.84 -1.25 9.66
C ASN A 238 11.98 -2.03 9.00
N GLY A 239 12.59 -1.51 7.94
CA GLY A 239 13.54 -2.21 7.09
C GLY A 239 14.96 -1.62 7.05
N LYS A 240 15.61 -1.79 5.93
CA LYS A 240 16.89 -1.16 5.61
C LYS A 240 16.67 0.31 5.27
N SER A 241 17.68 1.16 5.55
CA SER A 241 17.64 2.57 5.16
C SER A 241 17.44 2.72 3.65
N PHE A 242 16.59 3.64 3.26
CA PHE A 242 16.29 3.92 1.86
C PHE A 242 15.99 5.41 1.64
N VAL A 243 16.15 5.83 0.42
CA VAL A 243 15.62 7.08 -0.12
C VAL A 243 14.96 6.73 -1.44
N GLN A 244 13.75 7.21 -1.65
CA GLN A 244 12.95 6.97 -2.85
C GLN A 244 12.44 8.31 -3.36
N VAL A 245 12.55 8.52 -4.66
CA VAL A 245 11.97 9.66 -5.37
C VAL A 245 11.04 9.09 -6.43
N GLY A 246 9.84 9.63 -6.49
CA GLY A 246 8.83 9.24 -7.47
C GLY A 246 8.28 10.48 -8.17
N THR A 247 7.99 10.34 -9.46
CA THR A 247 7.24 11.34 -10.21
C THR A 247 6.33 10.63 -11.19
N SER A 248 5.15 11.18 -11.39
CA SER A 248 4.24 10.71 -12.42
C SER A 248 3.48 11.87 -13.04
N ILE A 249 3.12 11.69 -14.31
CA ILE A 249 2.29 12.62 -15.07
C ILE A 249 1.08 11.83 -15.56
N GLY A 250 -0.09 12.39 -15.36
CA GLY A 250 -1.36 11.82 -15.81
C GLY A 250 -2.20 12.87 -16.52
N ALA A 251 -3.29 12.43 -17.12
CA ALA A 251 -4.26 13.32 -17.70
C ALA A 251 -5.66 12.71 -17.54
N ASN A 252 -6.64 13.58 -17.32
CA ASN A 252 -8.03 13.19 -17.35
C ASN A 252 -8.58 13.39 -18.78
N THR A 253 -9.04 12.33 -19.42
CA THR A 253 -9.54 12.37 -20.80
C THR A 253 -10.71 13.35 -20.98
N ASN A 254 -11.57 13.50 -19.97
CA ASN A 254 -12.65 14.46 -20.02
C ASN A 254 -12.15 15.92 -20.06
N VAL A 255 -11.04 16.19 -19.34
CA VAL A 255 -10.40 17.51 -19.34
C VAL A 255 -9.71 17.79 -20.67
N LEU A 256 -9.07 16.76 -21.28
CA LEU A 256 -8.39 16.90 -22.58
C LEU A 256 -9.38 17.05 -23.73
N ASN A 257 -10.57 16.48 -23.64
CA ASN A 257 -11.57 16.47 -24.70
C ASN A 257 -12.54 17.67 -24.65
N VAL A 258 -12.47 18.47 -23.58
CA VAL A 258 -13.27 19.70 -23.51
C VAL A 258 -12.49 20.85 -24.14
N ASP A 259 -13.14 21.58 -25.08
CA ASP A 259 -12.50 22.69 -25.80
C ASP A 259 -12.10 23.84 -24.86
N ASP A 260 -12.84 24.00 -23.79
CA ASP A 260 -12.72 25.12 -22.88
C ASP A 260 -12.70 24.66 -21.41
N PHE A 261 -11.52 24.40 -20.89
CA PHE A 261 -11.32 24.19 -19.46
C PHE A 261 -11.06 25.54 -18.77
N TYR A 262 -12.04 26.00 -17.98
CA TYR A 262 -11.98 27.28 -17.32
C TYR A 262 -11.78 27.12 -15.81
N LEU A 263 -10.99 28.01 -15.25
CA LEU A 263 -10.84 28.18 -13.81
C LEU A 263 -11.04 29.67 -13.47
N GLN A 264 -11.26 29.95 -12.21
CA GLN A 264 -11.24 31.32 -11.70
C GLN A 264 -9.87 31.65 -11.10
N ASP A 265 -9.62 32.94 -10.80
CA ASP A 265 -8.49 33.32 -9.99
C ASP A 265 -8.63 32.76 -8.58
N GLY A 266 -7.63 32.03 -8.14
CA GLY A 266 -7.62 31.32 -6.87
C GLY A 266 -6.18 31.06 -6.39
N PRO A 267 -5.97 30.03 -5.59
CA PRO A 267 -4.63 29.62 -5.16
C PRO A 267 -3.66 29.46 -6.33
N SER A 268 -2.39 29.68 -6.07
CA SER A 268 -1.32 29.47 -7.07
C SER A 268 -1.33 28.02 -7.57
N TYR A 269 -0.53 27.74 -8.59
CA TYR A 269 -0.33 26.38 -9.11
C TYR A 269 0.04 25.37 -8.01
N SER A 270 0.80 25.80 -7.01
CA SER A 270 1.21 24.97 -5.88
C SER A 270 0.18 24.88 -4.73
N GLY A 271 -0.94 25.57 -4.82
CA GLY A 271 -1.95 25.61 -3.75
C GLY A 271 -1.60 26.57 -2.60
N PHE A 272 -0.46 27.24 -2.63
CA PHE A 272 -0.07 28.21 -1.61
C PHE A 272 -0.31 29.62 -2.13
N LYS A 273 -1.23 30.33 -1.51
CA LYS A 273 -1.45 31.75 -1.75
C LYS A 273 -1.66 32.44 -0.42
N THR A 274 -0.88 33.48 -0.17
CA THR A 274 -1.13 34.37 0.95
C THR A 274 -2.32 35.24 0.59
N VAL A 275 -3.43 35.07 1.27
CA VAL A 275 -4.58 35.95 1.17
C VAL A 275 -4.34 37.05 2.21
N THR A 276 -4.14 38.29 1.76
CA THR A 276 -4.08 39.44 2.66
C THR A 276 -5.52 39.74 3.12
N ALA A 277 -5.76 39.60 4.42
CA ALA A 277 -7.04 40.01 4.98
C ALA A 277 -7.31 41.50 4.65
N PRO A 278 -8.53 41.88 4.27
CA PRO A 278 -8.86 43.27 4.05
C PRO A 278 -8.57 44.09 5.31
N SER A 279 -7.99 45.26 5.14
CA SER A 279 -7.66 46.18 6.24
C SER A 279 -8.91 46.68 7.00
N ASP A 280 -10.08 46.61 6.38
CA ASP A 280 -11.38 46.99 6.95
C ASP A 280 -12.27 45.74 7.03
N THR A 281 -12.43 45.21 8.24
CA THR A 281 -13.29 44.06 8.53
C THR A 281 -14.79 44.44 8.62
N SER A 282 -15.14 45.71 8.53
CA SER A 282 -16.54 46.18 8.55
C SER A 282 -17.23 46.11 7.19
N LEU A 283 -16.44 45.98 6.12
CA LEU A 283 -16.97 45.79 4.77
C LEU A 283 -17.24 44.31 4.47
N PRO A 284 -18.40 43.95 3.92
CA PRO A 284 -18.64 42.59 3.53
C PRO A 284 -17.63 42.19 2.44
N SER A 285 -16.71 41.29 2.83
CA SER A 285 -15.86 40.43 2.00
C SER A 285 -15.28 41.06 0.74
N ASN A 286 -14.14 41.73 0.88
CA ASN A 286 -13.29 42.06 -0.25
C ASN A 286 -12.27 40.92 -0.45
N PHE A 287 -12.75 39.77 -0.89
CA PHE A 287 -11.83 38.66 -1.28
C PHE A 287 -11.21 38.98 -2.62
N SER A 288 -9.89 38.83 -2.75
CA SER A 288 -9.13 39.02 -3.99
C SER A 288 -9.40 37.95 -5.07
N THR A 289 -10.55 37.27 -4.99
CA THR A 289 -11.00 36.27 -5.97
C THR A 289 -11.92 36.94 -6.98
N SER A 290 -11.57 36.77 -8.27
CA SER A 290 -12.40 37.26 -9.38
C SER A 290 -13.45 36.20 -9.72
N TRP A 291 -14.69 36.66 -10.03
CA TRP A 291 -15.73 35.84 -10.63
C TRP A 291 -15.49 35.56 -12.12
N ASP A 292 -14.49 36.21 -12.70
CA ASP A 292 -14.17 36.06 -14.10
C ASP A 292 -13.51 34.70 -14.36
N ARG A 293 -14.12 33.96 -15.27
CA ARG A 293 -13.56 32.73 -15.74
C ARG A 293 -12.39 32.96 -16.69
N LYS A 294 -11.29 32.26 -16.49
CA LYS A 294 -10.11 32.28 -17.36
C LYS A 294 -9.86 30.91 -17.93
N LYS A 295 -9.58 30.84 -19.23
CA LYS A 295 -9.15 29.57 -19.84
C LYS A 295 -7.83 29.14 -19.17
N SER A 296 -7.80 27.89 -18.75
CA SER A 296 -6.66 27.32 -18.04
C SER A 296 -5.98 26.26 -18.89
N ASP A 297 -4.66 26.29 -18.87
CA ASP A 297 -3.77 25.26 -19.45
C ASP A 297 -3.43 24.15 -18.46
N ARG A 298 -3.98 24.21 -17.22
CA ARG A 298 -3.75 23.22 -16.16
C ARG A 298 -4.56 21.96 -16.41
N THR A 299 -4.23 21.23 -17.48
CA THR A 299 -4.96 20.03 -17.92
C THR A 299 -4.25 18.74 -17.56
N LEU A 300 -2.97 18.84 -17.17
CA LEU A 300 -2.17 17.69 -16.78
C LEU A 300 -2.12 17.56 -15.26
N ASN A 301 -2.20 16.33 -14.79
CA ASN A 301 -2.02 15.94 -13.42
C ASN A 301 -0.56 15.59 -13.18
N ASN A 302 0.06 16.18 -12.17
CA ASN A 302 1.44 15.92 -11.81
C ASN A 302 1.49 15.39 -10.38
N ASN A 303 2.33 14.41 -10.18
CA ASN A 303 2.66 13.91 -8.86
C ASN A 303 4.17 13.89 -8.69
N PHE A 304 4.65 14.40 -7.57
CA PHE A 304 6.03 14.34 -7.14
C PHE A 304 6.08 13.90 -5.70
N GLY A 305 6.93 12.94 -5.39
CA GLY A 305 7.10 12.44 -4.03
C GLY A 305 8.55 12.11 -3.73
N ILE A 306 8.95 12.39 -2.51
CA ILE A 306 10.22 11.97 -1.93
C ILE A 306 9.95 11.32 -0.58
N SER A 307 10.52 10.15 -0.35
CA SER A 307 10.44 9.48 0.93
C SER A 307 11.77 8.85 1.32
N GLY A 308 12.00 8.73 2.61
CA GLY A 308 13.21 8.11 3.11
C GLY A 308 13.07 7.71 4.57
N GLY A 309 13.88 6.73 4.96
CA GLY A 309 13.88 6.26 6.33
C GLY A 309 15.20 5.64 6.72
N LYS A 310 15.48 5.74 8.02
CA LYS A 310 16.67 5.13 8.62
C LYS A 310 16.33 4.57 9.99
N LYS A 311 16.89 3.41 10.28
CA LYS A 311 16.79 2.77 11.58
C LYS A 311 18.14 2.80 12.29
N PHE A 312 18.12 3.28 13.53
CA PHE A 312 19.27 3.30 14.42
C PHE A 312 19.02 2.28 15.53
N SER A 313 19.93 1.34 15.73
CA SER A 313 19.83 0.33 16.79
C SER A 313 20.78 0.66 17.92
N PHE A 314 20.29 0.61 19.14
CA PHE A 314 21.03 0.87 20.37
C PHE A 314 21.04 -0.41 21.21
N GLY A 315 22.19 -1.08 21.27
CA GLY A 315 22.29 -2.36 21.97
C GLY A 315 21.50 -3.50 21.28
N LYS A 316 20.97 -4.42 22.09
CA LYS A 316 20.31 -5.64 21.57
C LYS A 316 18.81 -5.49 21.31
N GLU A 317 18.12 -4.60 22.02
CA GLU A 317 16.65 -4.53 22.00
C GLU A 317 16.09 -3.16 21.62
N SER A 318 16.84 -2.08 21.86
CA SER A 318 16.37 -0.71 21.62
C SER A 318 16.68 -0.22 20.21
N SER A 319 15.76 0.49 19.59
CA SER A 319 15.99 1.10 18.26
C SER A 319 15.07 2.29 18.03
N ILE A 320 15.55 3.26 17.25
CA ILE A 320 14.74 4.35 16.71
C ILE A 320 14.66 4.18 15.20
N GLY A 321 13.44 4.04 14.67
CA GLY A 321 13.15 4.10 13.26
C GLY A 321 12.60 5.47 12.91
N THR A 322 13.21 6.18 11.95
CA THR A 322 12.72 7.46 11.45
C THR A 322 12.29 7.29 10.00
N PHE A 323 11.13 7.81 9.66
CA PHE A 323 10.63 7.85 8.27
C PHE A 323 10.09 9.25 7.99
N ILE A 324 10.43 9.81 6.84
CA ILE A 324 9.96 11.10 6.38
C ILE A 324 9.50 10.94 4.94
N THR A 325 8.37 11.54 4.61
CA THR A 325 7.87 11.64 3.24
C THR A 325 7.31 13.03 2.99
N ALA A 326 7.49 13.52 1.77
CA ALA A 326 6.87 14.71 1.26
C ALA A 326 6.35 14.44 -0.14
N SER A 327 5.11 14.81 -0.41
CA SER A 327 4.49 14.67 -1.73
C SER A 327 3.71 15.91 -2.11
N PHE A 328 3.63 16.14 -3.41
CA PHE A 328 2.81 17.17 -4.04
C PHE A 328 2.12 16.55 -5.24
N ASP A 329 0.81 16.71 -5.30
CA ASP A 329 0.01 16.25 -6.43
C ASP A 329 -0.99 17.29 -6.91
N THR A 330 -1.30 17.24 -8.19
CA THR A 330 -2.33 18.05 -8.84
C THR A 330 -3.32 17.14 -9.55
N ASP A 331 -4.60 17.50 -9.49
CA ASP A 331 -5.67 16.76 -10.13
C ASP A 331 -6.68 17.69 -10.79
N SER A 332 -6.82 17.57 -12.11
CA SER A 332 -7.75 18.31 -12.93
C SER A 332 -8.93 17.44 -13.31
N LYS A 333 -10.15 17.92 -13.06
CA LYS A 333 -11.39 17.18 -13.36
C LYS A 333 -12.38 18.06 -14.09
N TYR A 334 -13.03 17.47 -15.10
CA TYR A 334 -14.19 18.00 -15.75
C TYR A 334 -15.35 17.03 -15.60
N ILE A 335 -16.47 17.53 -15.06
CA ILE A 335 -17.67 16.74 -14.84
C ILE A 335 -18.84 17.50 -15.47
N GLU A 336 -19.59 16.81 -16.31
CA GLU A 336 -20.77 17.36 -16.99
C GLU A 336 -21.94 16.38 -16.88
N GLY A 337 -23.12 16.87 -16.52
CA GLY A 337 -24.29 16.02 -16.40
C GLY A 337 -25.43 16.69 -15.64
N TYR A 338 -26.48 15.91 -15.43
CA TYR A 338 -27.64 16.35 -14.65
C TYR A 338 -27.42 16.12 -13.16
N ASP A 339 -27.63 17.17 -12.38
CA ASP A 339 -27.65 17.13 -10.91
C ASP A 339 -29.09 17.22 -10.43
N ARG A 340 -29.55 16.15 -9.80
CA ARG A 340 -30.92 16.04 -9.25
C ARG A 340 -30.84 16.03 -7.74
N GLY A 341 -30.75 17.25 -7.17
CA GLY A 341 -30.38 17.45 -5.77
C GLY A 341 -31.42 17.03 -4.75
N SER A 342 -32.69 16.97 -5.09
CA SER A 342 -33.73 16.52 -4.18
C SER A 342 -34.88 15.85 -4.90
N VAL A 343 -35.32 14.72 -4.33
CA VAL A 343 -36.42 13.89 -4.81
C VAL A 343 -37.34 13.66 -3.62
N ASN A 344 -38.64 13.84 -3.80
CA ASN A 344 -39.62 13.52 -2.75
C ASN A 344 -39.90 12.02 -2.67
N ALA A 345 -40.71 11.61 -1.68
CA ALA A 345 -41.08 10.22 -1.48
C ALA A 345 -41.88 9.59 -2.66
N GLN A 346 -42.50 10.44 -3.49
CA GLN A 346 -43.26 10.03 -4.67
C GLN A 346 -42.40 9.93 -5.93
N GLY A 347 -41.13 10.34 -5.84
CA GLY A 347 -40.18 10.31 -6.94
C GLY A 347 -40.13 11.59 -7.76
N ASP A 348 -40.83 12.66 -7.36
CA ASP A 348 -40.78 13.94 -8.04
C ASP A 348 -39.44 14.62 -7.78
N ILE A 349 -38.87 15.19 -8.83
CA ILE A 349 -37.59 15.87 -8.77
C ILE A 349 -37.84 17.37 -8.54
N TYR A 350 -37.39 17.91 -7.39
CA TYR A 350 -37.53 19.34 -7.08
C TYR A 350 -36.44 20.18 -7.73
N VAL A 351 -35.25 19.60 -7.91
CA VAL A 351 -34.10 20.30 -8.47
C VAL A 351 -33.55 19.45 -9.60
N ASP A 352 -33.67 19.92 -10.85
CA ASP A 352 -33.10 19.28 -12.03
C ASP A 352 -32.36 20.36 -12.82
N TYR A 353 -31.04 20.29 -12.79
CA TYR A 353 -30.22 21.23 -13.54
C TYR A 353 -29.06 20.54 -14.21
N TYR A 354 -28.66 21.07 -15.35
CA TYR A 354 -27.51 20.65 -16.08
C TYR A 354 -26.28 21.39 -15.56
N LYS A 355 -25.29 20.64 -15.04
CA LYS A 355 -24.12 21.15 -14.37
C LYS A 355 -22.87 20.86 -15.18
N LYS A 356 -22.01 21.87 -15.35
CA LYS A 356 -20.63 21.73 -15.81
C LYS A 356 -19.72 22.17 -14.67
N SER A 357 -18.81 21.32 -14.25
CA SER A 357 -17.89 21.57 -13.15
C SER A 357 -16.45 21.37 -13.60
N ASN A 358 -15.66 22.42 -13.54
CA ASN A 358 -14.22 22.41 -13.74
C ASN A 358 -13.56 22.45 -12.36
N LYS A 359 -12.70 21.51 -12.07
CA LYS A 359 -11.99 21.43 -10.78
C LYS A 359 -10.51 21.32 -11.02
N TYR A 360 -9.73 22.05 -10.23
CA TYR A 360 -8.30 21.90 -10.11
C TYR A 360 -7.94 21.79 -8.64
N ASN A 361 -7.47 20.65 -8.25
CA ASN A 361 -7.07 20.33 -6.88
C ASN A 361 -5.55 20.28 -6.79
N THR A 362 -5.02 20.73 -5.66
CA THR A 362 -3.62 20.54 -5.29
C THR A 362 -3.54 19.98 -3.88
N ASN A 363 -2.70 18.98 -3.68
CA ASN A 363 -2.45 18.42 -2.37
C ASN A 363 -0.95 18.44 -2.08
N SER A 364 -0.58 18.95 -0.94
CA SER A 364 0.78 18.89 -0.41
C SER A 364 0.76 18.14 0.91
N THR A 365 1.52 17.09 1.00
CA THR A 365 1.60 16.25 2.19
C THR A 365 3.04 16.16 2.67
N VAL A 366 3.26 16.43 3.94
CA VAL A 366 4.55 16.16 4.61
C VAL A 366 4.27 15.36 5.87
N MET A 367 4.88 14.19 5.99
CA MET A 367 4.75 13.35 7.17
C MET A 367 6.12 12.92 7.69
N GLY A 368 6.29 13.00 9.00
CA GLY A 368 7.43 12.45 9.72
C GLY A 368 6.95 11.48 10.79
N THR A 369 7.56 10.30 10.85
CA THR A 369 7.33 9.35 11.95
C THR A 369 8.64 8.97 12.63
N ALA A 370 8.59 8.82 13.96
CA ALA A 370 9.68 8.30 14.76
C ALA A 370 9.13 7.19 15.67
N ASP A 371 9.57 5.97 15.45
CA ASP A 371 9.20 4.80 16.26
C ASP A 371 10.37 4.42 17.18
N TYR A 372 10.28 4.79 18.44
CA TYR A 372 11.27 4.43 19.46
C TYR A 372 10.86 3.15 20.17
N LYS A 373 11.52 2.06 19.85
CA LYS A 373 11.42 0.80 20.59
C LYS A 373 12.37 0.83 21.77
N ILE A 374 11.81 0.85 22.97
CA ILE A 374 12.56 0.81 24.23
C ILE A 374 13.03 -0.63 24.49
N ASN A 375 12.13 -1.60 24.30
CA ASN A 375 12.38 -3.03 24.43
C ASN A 375 11.36 -3.83 23.59
N SER A 376 11.35 -5.15 23.73
CA SER A 376 10.43 -6.03 22.98
C SER A 376 8.95 -5.79 23.26
N LYS A 377 8.61 -5.18 24.41
CA LYS A 377 7.21 -4.96 24.85
C LYS A 377 6.75 -3.51 24.75
N ASN A 378 7.67 -2.54 24.80
CA ASN A 378 7.35 -1.11 24.90
C ASN A 378 7.91 -0.34 23.70
N SER A 379 7.07 0.46 23.07
CA SER A 379 7.47 1.40 22.02
C SER A 379 6.66 2.69 22.09
N ILE A 380 7.25 3.78 21.65
CA ILE A 380 6.62 5.09 21.50
C ILE A 380 6.66 5.47 20.03
N LEU A 381 5.49 5.71 19.46
CA LEU A 381 5.36 6.21 18.09
C LEU A 381 5.00 7.69 18.11
N PHE A 382 5.84 8.51 17.51
CA PHE A 382 5.54 9.90 17.23
C PHE A 382 5.22 10.03 15.74
N THR A 383 4.13 10.73 15.42
CA THR A 383 3.75 11.03 14.03
C THR A 383 3.41 12.51 13.92
N SER A 384 4.03 13.19 12.97
CA SER A 384 3.71 14.57 12.59
C SER A 384 3.22 14.54 11.14
N LEU A 385 2.08 15.17 10.90
CA LEU A 385 1.45 15.22 9.57
C LEU A 385 1.06 16.66 9.25
N PHE A 386 1.53 17.16 8.12
CA PHE A 386 1.09 18.40 7.50
C PHE A 386 0.38 18.08 6.21
N LEU A 387 -0.83 18.60 6.06
CA LEU A 387 -1.66 18.48 4.87
C LEU A 387 -2.08 19.88 4.43
N ASN A 388 -1.85 20.22 3.17
CA ASN A 388 -2.42 21.40 2.53
C ASN A 388 -3.15 20.95 1.27
N SER A 389 -4.47 21.07 1.29
CA SER A 389 -5.31 20.70 0.14
C SER A 389 -6.08 21.94 -0.30
N THR A 390 -5.98 22.29 -1.57
CA THR A 390 -6.73 23.38 -2.15
C THR A 390 -7.51 22.93 -3.36
N ALA A 391 -8.69 23.50 -3.56
CA ALA A 391 -9.52 23.24 -4.71
C ALA A 391 -9.97 24.58 -5.33
N VAL A 392 -9.74 24.72 -6.63
CA VAL A 392 -10.38 25.75 -7.44
C VAL A 392 -11.51 25.08 -8.19
N ILE A 393 -12.74 25.49 -7.93
CA ILE A 393 -13.95 24.90 -8.51
C ILE A 393 -14.72 25.99 -9.21
N LEU A 394 -14.96 25.81 -10.51
CA LEU A 394 -15.85 26.64 -11.31
C LEU A 394 -17.03 25.80 -11.78
N GLU A 395 -18.22 26.16 -11.34
CA GLU A 395 -19.44 25.46 -11.69
C GLU A 395 -20.39 26.39 -12.49
N ALA A 396 -20.82 25.92 -13.65
CA ALA A 396 -21.86 26.52 -14.44
C ALA A 396 -23.12 25.64 -14.35
N VAL A 397 -24.23 26.22 -13.95
CA VAL A 397 -25.48 25.52 -13.72
C VAL A 397 -26.58 26.13 -14.59
N ASN A 398 -27.23 25.30 -15.42
CA ASN A 398 -28.39 25.67 -16.20
C ASN A 398 -29.65 25.05 -15.57
N PHE A 399 -30.53 25.87 -15.07
CA PHE A 399 -31.82 25.44 -14.51
C PHE A 399 -32.79 25.08 -15.61
N LYS A 400 -33.34 23.89 -15.57
CA LYS A 400 -34.57 23.59 -16.32
C LYS A 400 -35.76 23.90 -15.41
N ARG A 401 -36.45 25.02 -15.68
CA ARG A 401 -37.65 25.37 -14.95
C ARG A 401 -38.77 24.38 -15.28
N VAL A 402 -39.32 23.74 -14.27
CA VAL A 402 -40.46 22.81 -14.41
C VAL A 402 -41.78 23.57 -14.63
N SER A 403 -41.79 24.92 -14.69
CA SER A 403 -42.95 25.71 -15.01
C SER A 403 -42.89 26.32 -16.41
N SER A 404 -43.98 26.36 -17.06
CA SER A 404 -44.36 26.63 -18.45
C SER A 404 -43.82 27.87 -19.18
N THR A 405 -42.69 28.43 -18.78
CA THR A 405 -42.04 29.52 -19.50
C THR A 405 -40.53 29.24 -19.63
N PRO A 406 -39.96 29.25 -20.85
CA PRO A 406 -38.53 29.02 -21.04
C PRO A 406 -37.74 30.27 -20.61
N GLY A 407 -36.98 30.15 -19.56
CA GLY A 407 -35.98 31.11 -19.13
C GLY A 407 -34.70 30.40 -18.75
N ASN A 408 -33.65 30.59 -19.52
CA ASN A 408 -32.32 30.13 -19.18
C ASN A 408 -31.67 31.09 -18.20
N PHE A 409 -31.50 30.68 -16.95
CA PHE A 409 -30.67 31.37 -16.00
C PHE A 409 -29.38 30.58 -15.82
N ALA A 410 -28.23 31.17 -16.14
CA ALA A 410 -26.94 30.64 -15.78
C ALA A 410 -26.56 31.24 -14.41
N ILE A 411 -26.43 30.39 -13.40
CA ILE A 411 -25.78 30.77 -12.15
C ILE A 411 -24.38 30.18 -12.18
N ILE A 412 -23.39 31.05 -12.12
CA ILE A 412 -22.00 30.65 -11.96
C ILE A 412 -21.71 30.73 -10.47
N SER A 413 -21.53 29.58 -9.82
CA SER A 413 -21.02 29.54 -8.47
C SER A 413 -19.53 29.20 -8.52
N ALA A 414 -18.73 29.96 -7.81
CA ALA A 414 -17.30 29.73 -7.70
C ALA A 414 -16.94 29.58 -6.22
N SER A 415 -16.31 28.49 -5.87
CA SER A 415 -15.78 28.28 -4.53
C SER A 415 -14.29 27.91 -4.61
N SER A 416 -13.47 28.61 -3.83
CA SER A 416 -12.09 28.24 -3.58
C SER A 416 -11.90 28.02 -2.08
N TRP A 417 -11.37 26.88 -1.71
CA TRP A 417 -11.05 26.55 -0.33
C TRP A 417 -9.55 26.38 -0.21
N ALA A 418 -8.93 27.16 0.64
CA ALA A 418 -7.55 26.95 1.10
C ALA A 418 -7.62 26.65 2.60
N LEU A 419 -7.03 25.53 3.00
CA LEU A 419 -6.84 25.20 4.40
C LEU A 419 -5.37 25.39 4.74
N ALA A 420 -5.12 26.23 5.72
CA ALA A 420 -3.80 26.41 6.33
C ALA A 420 -3.65 25.46 7.53
#